data_1509987efa2c2e69f283ecdc4df6ea50
#
_entry.id   1509987efa2c2e69f283ecdc4df6ea50
#
_cell.length_a   1.000
_cell.length_b   1.000
_cell.length_c   1.000
_cell.angle_alpha   90.00
_cell.angle_beta   90.00
_cell.angle_gamma   90.00
#
_symmetry.space_group_name_H-M   'P 1'
#
loop_
_entity.id
_entity.type
_entity.pdbx_description
1 polymer ?
#
loop_
_entity_poly.entity_id
_entity_poly.type
_entity_poly.pdbx_seq_one_letter_code
_entity_poly.pdbx_strand_id
1 'polypeptide(L)'
;MLRKGALAAGLMGTCCLAGTASADFVGWFFDSYATNVAGADYAVIDVYAQFDGTTDTVLNVFNSMISNSGGSAFHHNDFNTLSGQPGTWAIQQTANLPALGLVPDNDSFVLVGGTYGSANNTALDPSFSPSTAAVPPENAGWFTSNPTALQGRVDSTTLRTFVARFVKAGIDSSESLMWAANIGYNQGLGTPAQFGYDNGQGSGPSFSVAYVPAPGAIALLGLAGLAGRRRRG
;
A
#
# COMPACT_ATOMS: atom_id res chain seq x y z
N MET A 1 36.56 66.33 31.08
CA MET A 1 36.54 65.63 29.76
C MET A 1 36.10 64.19 29.98
N LEU A 2 34.84 63.92 29.72
CA LEU A 2 34.27 62.57 29.82
C LEU A 2 34.31 61.93 28.46
N ARG A 3 34.97 60.78 28.32
CA ARG A 3 34.91 59.90 27.14
C ARG A 3 33.73 58.94 27.28
N LYS A 4 32.76 59.04 26.39
CA LYS A 4 31.64 58.12 26.23
C LYS A 4 32.19 56.87 25.49
N GLY A 5 32.22 55.72 26.15
CA GLY A 5 32.42 54.41 25.52
C GLY A 5 31.10 53.90 24.97
N ALA A 6 31.03 53.65 23.65
CA ALA A 6 29.90 53.00 23.01
C ALA A 6 30.06 51.48 23.16
N LEU A 7 29.07 50.82 23.80
CA LEU A 7 28.95 49.38 23.89
C LEU A 7 28.24 48.89 22.63
N ALA A 8 28.94 48.21 21.74
CA ALA A 8 28.31 47.53 20.59
C ALA A 8 27.81 46.16 21.05
N ALA A 9 26.51 46.03 21.20
CA ALA A 9 25.84 44.73 21.41
C ALA A 9 25.76 43.98 20.09
N GLY A 10 26.60 42.97 19.93
CA GLY A 10 26.55 42.06 18.81
C GLY A 10 25.33 41.14 18.93
N LEU A 11 24.36 41.29 18.02
CA LEU A 11 23.23 40.40 17.88
C LEU A 11 23.70 39.13 17.18
N MET A 12 24.02 38.07 17.93
CA MET A 12 24.24 36.74 17.37
C MET A 12 22.90 36.22 16.93
N GLY A 13 22.61 36.33 15.61
CA GLY A 13 21.51 35.65 14.98
C GLY A 13 21.74 34.15 15.00
N THR A 14 21.03 33.44 15.86
CA THR A 14 20.94 31.98 15.82
C THR A 14 20.16 31.63 14.56
N CYS A 15 20.85 31.30 13.46
CA CYS A 15 20.23 30.58 12.35
C CYS A 15 19.82 29.22 12.89
N CYS A 16 18.55 29.08 13.30
CA CYS A 16 17.91 27.78 13.36
C CYS A 16 17.89 27.24 11.93
N LEU A 17 18.85 26.39 11.60
CA LEU A 17 18.69 25.45 10.51
C LEU A 17 17.52 24.56 10.91
N ALA A 18 16.31 24.92 10.47
CA ALA A 18 15.22 23.99 10.43
C ALA A 18 15.66 22.89 9.46
N GLY A 19 16.26 21.84 10.01
CA GLY A 19 16.42 20.58 9.28
C GLY A 19 15.02 20.23 8.79
N THR A 20 14.84 20.18 7.47
CA THR A 20 13.65 19.59 6.89
C THR A 20 13.62 18.17 7.44
N ALA A 21 12.67 17.89 8.32
CA ALA A 21 12.43 16.52 8.74
C ALA A 21 12.15 15.75 7.44
N SER A 22 13.11 14.91 7.06
CA SER A 22 12.98 13.99 5.96
C SER A 22 11.89 13.02 6.36
N ALA A 23 10.83 12.93 5.59
CA ALA A 23 9.84 11.90 5.81
C ALA A 23 10.41 10.57 5.28
N ASP A 24 10.25 9.51 6.04
CA ASP A 24 10.83 8.22 5.71
C ASP A 24 9.75 7.14 5.62
N PHE A 25 10.03 6.10 4.83
CA PHE A 25 9.20 4.90 4.79
C PHE A 25 9.26 4.19 6.15
N VAL A 26 8.09 4.02 6.77
CA VAL A 26 7.95 3.41 8.10
C VAL A 26 7.70 1.91 8.00
N GLY A 27 7.01 1.47 6.95
CA GLY A 27 6.67 0.06 6.74
C GLY A 27 5.41 -0.13 5.91
N TRP A 28 4.92 -1.37 5.89
CA TRP A 28 3.70 -1.74 5.19
C TRP A 28 2.50 -1.70 6.14
N PHE A 29 1.38 -1.20 5.64
CA PHE A 29 0.10 -1.23 6.32
C PHE A 29 -0.90 -2.05 5.50
N PHE A 30 -1.67 -2.88 6.19
CA PHE A 30 -2.64 -3.78 5.58
C PHE A 30 -4.02 -3.50 6.15
N ASP A 31 -5.00 -3.35 5.27
CA ASP A 31 -6.42 -3.26 5.63
C ASP A 31 -7.15 -4.48 5.09
N SER A 32 -7.71 -5.29 6.01
CA SER A 32 -8.34 -6.56 5.69
C SER A 32 -9.83 -6.48 5.98
N TYR A 33 -10.65 -6.79 4.97
CA TYR A 33 -12.11 -6.75 5.08
C TYR A 33 -12.79 -7.77 4.16
N ALA A 34 -14.09 -7.96 4.37
CA ALA A 34 -14.94 -8.76 3.50
C ALA A 34 -15.86 -7.85 2.69
N THR A 35 -16.13 -8.22 1.46
CA THR A 35 -17.11 -7.55 0.60
C THR A 35 -18.01 -8.57 -0.08
N ASN A 36 -19.20 -8.13 -0.48
CA ASN A 36 -20.14 -8.95 -1.27
C ASN A 36 -20.41 -8.25 -2.60
N VAL A 37 -20.13 -8.93 -3.68
CA VAL A 37 -20.35 -8.43 -5.04
C VAL A 37 -21.23 -9.40 -5.78
N ALA A 38 -22.38 -8.93 -6.25
CA ALA A 38 -23.37 -9.71 -7.00
C ALA A 38 -23.80 -11.01 -6.29
N GLY A 39 -23.83 -11.03 -4.96
CA GLY A 39 -24.20 -12.18 -4.15
C GLY A 39 -23.07 -13.16 -3.85
N ALA A 40 -21.88 -12.92 -4.33
CA ALA A 40 -20.67 -13.68 -3.96
C ALA A 40 -19.84 -12.93 -2.93
N ASP A 41 -19.32 -13.65 -1.95
CA ASP A 41 -18.46 -13.09 -0.90
C ASP A 41 -17.00 -13.15 -1.31
N TYR A 42 -16.27 -12.10 -0.95
CA TYR A 42 -14.83 -11.97 -1.19
C TYR A 42 -14.13 -11.46 0.06
N ALA A 43 -12.93 -11.99 0.29
CA ALA A 43 -12.01 -11.47 1.28
C ALA A 43 -10.96 -10.60 0.58
N VAL A 44 -10.72 -9.42 1.11
CA VAL A 44 -9.88 -8.36 0.49
C VAL A 44 -8.80 -7.93 1.45
N ILE A 45 -7.59 -7.73 0.93
CA ILE A 45 -6.51 -7.04 1.63
C ILE A 45 -5.99 -5.91 0.74
N ASP A 46 -6.11 -4.70 1.23
CA ASP A 46 -5.48 -3.51 0.68
C ASP A 46 -4.12 -3.29 1.32
N VAL A 47 -3.10 -3.07 0.50
CA VAL A 47 -1.72 -2.84 0.95
C VAL A 47 -1.32 -1.40 0.69
N TYR A 48 -0.74 -0.79 1.71
CA TYR A 48 -0.27 0.59 1.68
C TYR A 48 1.17 0.68 2.12
N ALA A 49 1.93 1.56 1.48
CA ALA A 49 3.19 2.05 2.01
C ALA A 49 2.90 3.16 3.02
N GLN A 50 3.38 3.01 4.24
CA GLN A 50 3.22 3.97 5.35
C GLN A 50 4.47 4.82 5.48
N PHE A 51 4.28 6.12 5.67
CA PHE A 51 5.33 7.12 5.86
C PHE A 51 5.12 7.91 7.16
N ASP A 52 6.13 8.63 7.61
CA ASP A 52 6.04 9.52 8.76
C ASP A 52 5.84 11.00 8.38
N GLY A 53 5.74 11.31 7.09
CA GLY A 53 5.46 12.65 6.57
C GLY A 53 4.71 12.64 5.24
N THR A 54 4.36 13.83 4.76
CA THR A 54 3.45 14.05 3.61
C THR A 54 4.16 14.42 2.31
N THR A 55 5.49 14.57 2.35
CA THR A 55 6.27 15.06 1.20
C THR A 55 6.67 13.95 0.25
N ASP A 56 6.63 12.70 0.73
CA ASP A 56 7.10 11.56 -0.03
C ASP A 56 6.19 11.20 -1.19
N THR A 57 6.82 10.61 -2.19
CA THR A 57 6.14 10.08 -3.37
C THR A 57 6.73 8.72 -3.69
N VAL A 58 5.92 7.69 -3.64
CA VAL A 58 6.29 6.34 -4.06
C VAL A 58 6.56 6.33 -5.56
N LEU A 59 7.68 5.77 -5.96
CA LEU A 59 8.10 5.63 -7.35
C LEU A 59 7.91 4.21 -7.87
N ASN A 60 8.23 3.22 -7.04
CA ASN A 60 8.12 1.81 -7.38
C ASN A 60 7.98 0.92 -6.15
N VAL A 61 7.49 -0.28 -6.38
CA VAL A 61 7.59 -1.44 -5.50
C VAL A 61 8.35 -2.50 -6.29
N PHE A 62 9.30 -3.19 -5.68
CA PHE A 62 10.16 -4.13 -6.38
C PHE A 62 10.61 -5.29 -5.49
N ASN A 63 11.18 -6.34 -6.10
CA ASN A 63 11.56 -7.58 -5.42
C ASN A 63 10.41 -8.15 -4.59
N SER A 64 9.21 -8.17 -5.16
CA SER A 64 8.04 -8.65 -4.43
C SER A 64 8.01 -10.18 -4.36
N MET A 65 7.60 -10.70 -3.21
CA MET A 65 7.29 -12.11 -2.97
C MET A 65 5.90 -12.19 -2.35
N ILE A 66 4.93 -12.56 -3.15
CA ILE A 66 3.52 -12.43 -2.80
C ILE A 66 2.81 -13.74 -3.12
N SER A 67 2.11 -14.30 -2.14
CA SER A 67 1.33 -15.54 -2.32
C SER A 67 0.24 -15.66 -1.25
N ASN A 68 -0.63 -16.62 -1.39
CA ASN A 68 -1.52 -17.06 -0.33
C ASN A 68 -0.91 -18.24 0.42
N SER A 69 -1.02 -18.28 1.75
CA SER A 69 -0.42 -19.34 2.59
C SER A 69 -0.94 -20.72 2.25
N GLY A 70 -2.16 -20.85 1.76
CA GLY A 70 -2.75 -22.11 1.27
C GLY A 70 -2.46 -22.40 -0.20
N GLY A 71 -1.73 -21.53 -0.90
CA GLY A 71 -1.42 -21.69 -2.32
C GLY A 71 -2.62 -21.43 -3.26
N SER A 72 -3.72 -20.84 -2.76
CA SER A 72 -4.86 -20.48 -3.60
C SER A 72 -4.53 -19.30 -4.52
N ALA A 73 -5.14 -19.27 -5.70
CA ALA A 73 -5.03 -18.17 -6.64
C ALA A 73 -5.71 -16.90 -6.08
N PHE A 74 -5.18 -15.75 -6.46
CA PHE A 74 -5.88 -14.48 -6.28
C PHE A 74 -7.04 -14.36 -7.26
N HIS A 75 -8.10 -13.69 -6.84
CA HIS A 75 -9.24 -13.43 -7.70
C HIS A 75 -9.02 -12.17 -8.52
N HIS A 76 -9.28 -12.27 -9.81
CA HIS A 76 -9.29 -11.15 -10.72
C HIS A 76 -10.65 -10.99 -11.36
N ASN A 77 -11.11 -9.77 -11.43
CA ASN A 77 -12.20 -9.38 -12.31
C ASN A 77 -11.68 -9.27 -13.71
N ASP A 78 -11.87 -10.31 -14.46
CA ASP A 78 -11.38 -10.32 -15.81
C ASP A 78 -12.39 -9.61 -16.73
N PHE A 79 -12.18 -8.31 -16.96
CA PHE A 79 -12.87 -7.61 -18.04
C PHE A 79 -12.60 -8.27 -19.38
N ASN A 80 -11.50 -8.97 -19.50
CA ASN A 80 -11.10 -9.73 -20.67
C ASN A 80 -11.70 -11.14 -20.71
N THR A 81 -12.48 -11.60 -19.73
CA THR A 81 -13.24 -12.85 -19.87
C THR A 81 -14.22 -12.80 -21.03
N LEU A 82 -14.71 -11.61 -21.37
CA LEU A 82 -15.46 -11.40 -22.61
C LEU A 82 -14.63 -11.64 -23.86
N SER A 83 -13.31 -11.54 -23.78
CA SER A 83 -12.35 -11.81 -24.87
C SER A 83 -11.59 -13.12 -24.69
N GLY A 84 -11.84 -13.87 -23.62
CA GLY A 84 -11.14 -15.13 -23.32
C GLY A 84 -9.69 -14.94 -22.84
N GLN A 85 -9.30 -13.73 -22.43
CA GLN A 85 -7.98 -13.47 -21.86
C GLN A 85 -8.02 -13.62 -20.32
N PRO A 86 -6.99 -14.18 -19.70
CA PRO A 86 -6.91 -14.26 -18.23
C PRO A 86 -6.77 -12.87 -17.60
N GLY A 87 -7.17 -12.74 -16.35
CA GLY A 87 -7.08 -11.52 -15.55
C GLY A 87 -5.68 -10.91 -15.55
N THR A 88 -5.60 -9.62 -15.34
CA THR A 88 -4.35 -8.87 -15.34
C THR A 88 -4.10 -8.21 -13.98
N TRP A 89 -2.85 -8.16 -13.56
CA TRP A 89 -2.40 -7.41 -12.39
C TRP A 89 -2.40 -5.89 -12.59
N ALA A 90 -2.57 -5.42 -13.82
CA ALA A 90 -2.72 -4.00 -14.08
C ALA A 90 -4.08 -3.49 -13.60
N ILE A 91 -4.07 -2.33 -12.92
CA ILE A 91 -5.32 -1.69 -12.54
C ILE A 91 -6.20 -1.39 -13.76
N GLN A 92 -7.46 -1.76 -13.67
CA GLN A 92 -8.42 -1.48 -14.74
C GLN A 92 -8.74 0.03 -14.77
N GLN A 93 -8.56 0.64 -15.95
CA GLN A 93 -8.86 2.06 -16.17
C GLN A 93 -10.26 2.28 -16.73
N THR A 94 -10.96 1.21 -17.09
CA THR A 94 -12.32 1.29 -17.64
C THR A 94 -13.35 1.45 -16.53
N ALA A 95 -14.51 2.02 -16.89
CA ALA A 95 -15.61 2.16 -15.96
C ALA A 95 -16.05 0.79 -15.40
N ASN A 96 -16.42 0.77 -14.14
CA ASN A 96 -17.00 -0.40 -13.49
C ASN A 96 -18.20 -0.90 -14.28
N LEU A 97 -18.34 -2.21 -14.37
CA LEU A 97 -19.53 -2.87 -14.92
C LEU A 97 -20.23 -3.67 -13.82
N PRO A 98 -20.93 -3.03 -12.88
CA PRO A 98 -21.51 -3.69 -11.71
C PRO A 98 -22.49 -4.80 -12.08
N ALA A 99 -23.22 -4.63 -13.19
CA ALA A 99 -24.19 -5.63 -13.69
C ALA A 99 -23.51 -6.95 -14.07
N LEU A 100 -22.21 -6.94 -14.34
CA LEU A 100 -21.40 -8.14 -14.63
C LEU A 100 -20.53 -8.56 -13.44
N GLY A 101 -20.68 -7.91 -12.27
CA GLY A 101 -19.83 -8.16 -11.11
C GLY A 101 -18.38 -7.64 -11.26
N LEU A 102 -18.13 -6.79 -12.26
CA LEU A 102 -16.80 -6.22 -12.56
C LEU A 102 -16.64 -4.89 -11.84
N VAL A 103 -16.27 -4.96 -10.57
CA VAL A 103 -16.05 -3.79 -9.70
C VAL A 103 -14.69 -3.92 -9.01
N PRO A 104 -14.11 -2.79 -8.57
CA PRO A 104 -12.78 -2.81 -7.93
C PRO A 104 -12.75 -3.64 -6.65
N ASP A 105 -13.90 -3.80 -5.99
CA ASP A 105 -13.99 -4.45 -4.68
C ASP A 105 -13.73 -5.97 -4.72
N ASN A 106 -13.79 -6.57 -5.90
CA ASN A 106 -13.47 -7.99 -6.08
C ASN A 106 -12.38 -8.23 -7.15
N ASP A 107 -11.49 -7.25 -7.38
CA ASP A 107 -10.39 -7.36 -8.32
C ASP A 107 -9.03 -7.25 -7.63
N SER A 108 -8.11 -8.15 -7.96
CA SER A 108 -6.72 -8.06 -7.51
C SER A 108 -5.89 -7.30 -8.52
N PHE A 109 -5.14 -6.30 -8.05
CA PHE A 109 -4.28 -5.49 -8.89
C PHE A 109 -3.15 -4.84 -8.08
N VAL A 110 -2.13 -4.35 -8.80
CA VAL A 110 -1.04 -3.56 -8.23
C VAL A 110 -1.03 -2.17 -8.86
N LEU A 111 -0.61 -1.17 -8.08
CA LEU A 111 -0.54 0.22 -8.54
C LEU A 111 0.47 1.02 -7.71
N VAL A 112 0.80 2.22 -8.18
CA VAL A 112 1.56 3.22 -7.42
C VAL A 112 0.66 4.42 -7.20
N GLY A 113 -0.14 4.39 -6.12
CA GLY A 113 -1.10 5.45 -5.82
C GLY A 113 -2.22 5.59 -6.84
N GLY A 114 -3.08 6.58 -6.66
CA GLY A 114 -4.25 6.80 -7.51
C GLY A 114 -5.46 5.97 -7.08
N THR A 115 -6.49 5.98 -7.93
CA THR A 115 -7.77 5.33 -7.68
C THR A 115 -8.19 4.48 -8.87
N TYR A 116 -8.90 3.40 -8.60
CA TYR A 116 -9.51 2.55 -9.62
C TYR A 116 -10.43 3.37 -10.54
N GLY A 117 -10.46 3.04 -11.82
CA GLY A 117 -11.30 3.70 -12.81
C GLY A 117 -10.81 5.08 -13.29
N SER A 118 -9.73 5.59 -12.73
CA SER A 118 -9.06 6.81 -13.19
C SER A 118 -7.81 6.48 -14.03
N ALA A 119 -7.34 7.47 -14.80
CA ALA A 119 -6.07 7.33 -15.49
C ALA A 119 -4.96 7.02 -14.46
N ASN A 120 -4.23 5.96 -14.69
CA ASN A 120 -3.18 5.48 -13.81
C ASN A 120 -1.89 5.27 -14.60
N ASN A 121 -0.79 5.80 -14.07
CA ASN A 121 0.53 5.73 -14.70
C ASN A 121 1.38 4.57 -14.17
N THR A 122 0.78 3.56 -13.55
CA THR A 122 1.50 2.38 -13.11
C THR A 122 1.84 1.51 -14.31
N ALA A 123 3.12 1.18 -14.43
CA ALA A 123 3.64 0.18 -15.36
C ALA A 123 4.10 -1.05 -14.58
N LEU A 124 3.92 -2.21 -15.17
CA LEU A 124 4.31 -3.49 -14.60
C LEU A 124 5.65 -3.94 -15.18
N ASP A 125 6.42 -4.63 -14.36
CA ASP A 125 7.59 -5.37 -14.82
C ASP A 125 7.19 -6.39 -15.90
N PRO A 126 8.02 -6.62 -16.94
CA PRO A 126 7.73 -7.60 -18.00
C PRO A 126 7.47 -9.02 -17.52
N SER A 127 7.88 -9.37 -16.29
CA SER A 127 7.57 -10.68 -15.68
C SER A 127 6.07 -10.87 -15.38
N PHE A 128 5.31 -9.80 -15.25
CA PHE A 128 3.85 -9.84 -15.17
C PHE A 128 3.24 -10.18 -16.52
N SER A 129 3.39 -11.42 -16.93
CA SER A 129 2.78 -11.91 -18.18
C SER A 129 1.25 -12.01 -18.00
N PRO A 130 0.46 -11.75 -19.05
CA PRO A 130 -0.99 -11.97 -19.03
C PRO A 130 -1.40 -13.40 -18.63
N SER A 131 -0.52 -14.37 -18.79
CA SER A 131 -0.77 -15.76 -18.42
C SER A 131 -0.50 -16.09 -16.95
N THR A 132 0.00 -15.16 -16.14
CA THR A 132 0.37 -15.41 -14.73
C THR A 132 -0.66 -14.86 -13.74
N ALA A 133 -1.94 -14.96 -14.08
CA ALA A 133 -3.01 -14.36 -13.29
C ALA A 133 -3.17 -14.94 -11.87
N ALA A 134 -2.73 -16.17 -11.62
CA ALA A 134 -2.98 -16.85 -10.35
C ALA A 134 -2.22 -16.24 -9.17
N VAL A 135 -0.94 -15.90 -9.37
CA VAL A 135 -0.02 -15.38 -8.34
C VAL A 135 0.95 -14.41 -9.00
N PRO A 136 1.30 -13.28 -8.36
CA PRO A 136 2.35 -12.41 -8.88
C PRO A 136 3.67 -13.15 -9.08
N PRO A 137 4.45 -12.84 -10.13
CA PRO A 137 5.76 -13.43 -10.31
C PRO A 137 6.70 -13.10 -9.14
N GLU A 138 7.56 -14.04 -8.77
CA GLU A 138 8.61 -13.77 -7.79
C GLU A 138 9.58 -12.69 -8.28
N ASN A 139 10.01 -11.83 -7.38
CA ASN A 139 10.90 -10.71 -7.62
C ASN A 139 10.38 -9.69 -8.64
N ALA A 140 9.10 -9.74 -8.97
CA ALA A 140 8.47 -8.77 -9.83
C ALA A 140 8.34 -7.39 -9.15
N GLY A 141 8.08 -6.37 -9.96
CA GLY A 141 7.89 -5.02 -9.49
C GLY A 141 6.92 -4.23 -10.36
N TRP A 142 6.49 -3.11 -9.85
CA TRP A 142 5.68 -2.14 -10.57
C TRP A 142 6.12 -0.73 -10.21
N PHE A 143 5.94 0.20 -11.11
CA PHE A 143 6.49 1.54 -10.98
C PHE A 143 5.60 2.59 -11.65
N THR A 144 5.77 3.85 -11.25
CA THR A 144 5.12 4.95 -11.98
C THR A 144 5.88 5.26 -13.26
N SER A 145 5.22 5.18 -14.41
CA SER A 145 5.77 5.58 -15.71
C SER A 145 5.83 7.10 -15.88
N ASN A 146 5.19 7.86 -14.99
CA ASN A 146 5.19 9.32 -14.99
C ASN A 146 5.37 9.87 -13.56
N PRO A 147 6.60 9.94 -13.04
CA PRO A 147 6.88 10.44 -11.69
C PRO A 147 6.41 11.88 -11.46
N THR A 148 6.35 12.69 -12.52
CA THR A 148 5.93 14.11 -12.41
C THR A 148 4.43 14.27 -12.17
N ALA A 149 3.63 13.24 -12.44
CA ALA A 149 2.20 13.26 -12.14
C ALA A 149 1.89 13.19 -10.63
N LEU A 150 2.90 12.89 -9.80
CA LEU A 150 2.79 12.77 -8.34
C LEU A 150 1.70 11.77 -7.89
N GLN A 151 1.36 10.79 -8.74
CA GLN A 151 0.32 9.81 -8.46
C GLN A 151 0.63 9.00 -7.18
N GLY A 152 1.90 8.65 -6.95
CA GLY A 152 2.37 7.95 -5.75
C GLY A 152 2.54 8.83 -4.51
N ARG A 153 2.07 10.09 -4.54
CA ARG A 153 2.23 10.99 -3.40
C ARG A 153 1.48 10.46 -2.19
N VAL A 154 2.11 10.58 -1.05
CA VAL A 154 1.56 10.20 0.25
C VAL A 154 0.31 11.04 0.55
N ASP A 155 -0.77 10.39 0.93
CA ASP A 155 -1.98 11.06 1.38
C ASP A 155 -1.72 11.81 2.68
N SER A 156 -2.12 13.08 2.73
CA SER A 156 -1.79 13.98 3.83
C SER A 156 -2.54 13.66 5.13
N THR A 157 -3.59 12.86 5.07
CA THR A 157 -4.43 12.51 6.23
C THR A 157 -3.99 11.19 6.84
N THR A 158 -3.76 10.19 5.99
CA THR A 158 -3.44 8.82 6.41
C THR A 158 -1.94 8.55 6.48
N LEU A 159 -1.11 9.39 5.87
CA LEU A 159 0.33 9.21 5.67
C LEU A 159 0.64 7.91 4.91
N ARG A 160 -0.20 7.56 3.93
CA ARG A 160 -0.10 6.30 3.19
C ARG A 160 -0.22 6.50 1.70
N THR A 161 0.38 5.57 0.96
CA THR A 161 0.17 5.42 -0.49
C THR A 161 -0.34 4.03 -0.77
N PHE A 162 -1.45 3.91 -1.47
CA PHE A 162 -2.01 2.64 -1.88
C PHE A 162 -1.14 1.99 -2.95
N VAL A 163 -0.78 0.70 -2.79
CA VAL A 163 0.16 0.01 -3.69
C VAL A 163 -0.34 -1.31 -4.24
N ALA A 164 -1.32 -1.95 -3.62
CA ALA A 164 -1.90 -3.19 -4.13
C ALA A 164 -3.22 -3.53 -3.45
N ARG A 165 -4.08 -4.27 -4.16
CA ARG A 165 -5.23 -4.99 -3.61
C ARG A 165 -5.12 -6.46 -3.95
N PHE A 166 -5.35 -7.30 -2.96
CA PHE A 166 -5.41 -8.75 -3.12
C PHE A 166 -6.77 -9.26 -2.69
N VAL A 167 -7.41 -9.99 -3.58
CA VAL A 167 -8.76 -10.50 -3.39
C VAL A 167 -8.74 -12.02 -3.48
N LYS A 168 -9.48 -12.63 -2.60
CA LYS A 168 -9.75 -14.06 -2.58
C LYS A 168 -11.24 -14.31 -2.73
N ALA A 169 -11.64 -15.22 -3.60
CA ALA A 169 -13.03 -15.65 -3.70
C ALA A 169 -13.42 -16.44 -2.45
N GLY A 170 -14.59 -16.12 -1.88
CA GLY A 170 -15.07 -16.66 -0.62
C GLY A 170 -14.42 -16.00 0.60
N ILE A 171 -14.93 -16.33 1.77
CA ILE A 171 -14.40 -15.88 3.06
C ILE A 171 -13.79 -17.10 3.74
N ASP A 172 -12.48 -17.25 3.66
CA ASP A 172 -11.72 -18.27 4.34
C ASP A 172 -10.70 -17.63 5.28
N SER A 173 -11.02 -17.68 6.57
CA SER A 173 -10.17 -17.13 7.62
C SER A 173 -8.92 -17.95 7.91
N SER A 174 -8.76 -19.15 7.30
CA SER A 174 -7.60 -20.01 7.50
C SER A 174 -6.40 -19.60 6.64
N GLU A 175 -6.62 -18.82 5.59
CA GLU A 175 -5.55 -18.35 4.71
C GLU A 175 -5.09 -16.93 5.05
N SER A 176 -3.84 -16.66 4.72
CA SER A 176 -3.21 -15.37 4.89
C SER A 176 -2.51 -14.95 3.61
N LEU A 177 -2.51 -13.66 3.34
CA LEU A 177 -1.61 -13.04 2.38
C LEU A 177 -0.17 -13.13 2.94
N MET A 178 0.72 -13.70 2.18
CA MET A 178 2.16 -13.70 2.43
C MET A 178 2.77 -12.58 1.60
N TRP A 179 3.39 -11.61 2.25
CA TRP A 179 3.90 -10.41 1.62
C TRP A 179 5.35 -10.13 1.99
N ALA A 180 6.17 -9.85 0.99
CA ALA A 180 7.43 -9.15 1.11
C ALA A 180 7.64 -8.28 -0.13
N ALA A 181 8.14 -7.06 0.04
CA ALA A 181 8.51 -6.19 -1.06
C ALA A 181 9.42 -5.07 -0.58
N ASN A 182 10.20 -4.52 -1.49
CA ASN A 182 10.96 -3.31 -1.29
C ASN A 182 10.26 -2.13 -1.98
N ILE A 183 10.57 -0.92 -1.55
CA ILE A 183 9.97 0.30 -2.06
C ILE A 183 11.04 1.32 -2.44
N GLY A 184 10.84 2.00 -3.57
CA GLY A 184 11.58 3.19 -3.94
C GLY A 184 10.66 4.40 -3.89
N TYR A 185 11.13 5.47 -3.29
CA TYR A 185 10.38 6.71 -3.13
C TYR A 185 11.32 7.93 -3.22
N ASN A 186 10.77 9.12 -3.32
CA ASN A 186 11.53 10.36 -3.17
C ASN A 186 10.83 11.29 -2.19
N GLN A 187 11.56 12.26 -1.68
CA GLN A 187 11.09 13.22 -0.67
C GLN A 187 10.54 14.51 -1.30
N GLY A 188 9.94 14.38 -2.44
CA GLY A 188 9.40 15.44 -3.24
C GLY A 188 10.06 15.52 -4.63
N LEU A 189 9.43 16.26 -5.53
CA LEU A 189 9.85 16.35 -6.92
C LEU A 189 11.28 16.92 -7.01
N GLY A 190 12.15 16.21 -7.74
CA GLY A 190 13.55 16.62 -7.96
C GLY A 190 14.51 16.20 -6.85
N THR A 191 14.07 15.53 -5.80
CA THR A 191 14.95 14.94 -4.79
C THR A 191 15.46 13.56 -5.22
N PRO A 192 16.64 13.11 -4.71
CA PRO A 192 17.16 11.77 -4.96
C PRO A 192 16.17 10.69 -4.52
N ALA A 193 16.18 9.56 -5.22
CA ALA A 193 15.43 8.38 -4.81
C ALA A 193 15.99 7.80 -3.50
N GLN A 194 15.09 7.40 -2.62
CA GLN A 194 15.35 6.67 -1.39
C GLN A 194 14.79 5.26 -1.52
N PHE A 195 15.26 4.33 -0.69
CA PHE A 195 14.81 2.95 -0.71
C PHE A 195 14.44 2.49 0.69
N GLY A 196 13.23 1.94 0.83
CA GLY A 196 12.77 1.24 2.01
C GLY A 196 12.81 -0.26 1.76
N TYR A 197 13.26 -1.01 2.74
CA TYR A 197 13.31 -2.46 2.70
C TYR A 197 12.40 -2.98 3.79
N ASP A 198 11.63 -4.01 3.48
CA ASP A 198 11.08 -4.81 4.56
C ASP A 198 12.22 -5.61 5.22
N ASN A 199 12.00 -6.12 6.42
CA ASN A 199 13.04 -6.80 7.21
C ASN A 199 13.61 -8.07 6.56
N GLY A 200 13.16 -8.43 5.37
CA GLY A 200 13.43 -9.70 4.73
C GLY A 200 14.11 -9.60 3.37
N GLN A 201 15.09 -8.73 3.18
CA GLN A 201 15.82 -8.65 1.90
C GLN A 201 16.03 -10.02 1.22
N GLY A 202 15.00 -10.50 0.49
CA GLY A 202 15.13 -11.64 -0.40
C GLY A 202 15.08 -13.05 0.21
N SER A 203 14.65 -13.24 1.46
CA SER A 203 14.61 -14.57 2.09
C SER A 203 13.21 -15.13 2.34
N GLY A 204 12.18 -14.57 1.73
CA GLY A 204 10.78 -15.02 1.86
C GLY A 204 9.84 -13.93 2.36
N PRO A 205 8.54 -14.22 2.49
CA PRO A 205 7.55 -13.24 2.91
C PRO A 205 7.81 -12.79 4.35
N SER A 206 7.89 -11.46 4.54
CA SER A 206 8.13 -10.84 5.86
C SER A 206 6.86 -10.67 6.66
N PHE A 207 5.69 -10.64 5.99
CA PHE A 207 4.39 -10.46 6.61
C PHE A 207 3.45 -11.59 6.27
N SER A 208 2.65 -11.98 7.26
CA SER A 208 1.53 -12.92 7.11
C SER A 208 0.27 -12.22 7.63
N VAL A 209 -0.65 -11.87 6.72
CA VAL A 209 -1.84 -11.09 7.03
C VAL A 209 -3.07 -11.91 6.74
N ALA A 210 -3.89 -12.18 7.77
CA ALA A 210 -5.15 -12.89 7.60
C ALA A 210 -6.12 -12.07 6.75
N TYR A 211 -6.78 -12.72 5.79
CA TYR A 211 -7.78 -12.06 4.92
C TYR A 211 -8.96 -11.50 5.69
N VAL A 212 -9.46 -12.25 6.65
CA VAL A 212 -10.52 -11.78 7.54
C VAL A 212 -10.09 -12.11 8.97
N PRO A 213 -10.13 -11.13 9.90
CA PRO A 213 -9.87 -11.44 11.30
C PRO A 213 -10.84 -12.50 11.77
N ALA A 214 -10.35 -13.57 12.40
CA ALA A 214 -11.20 -14.62 12.94
C ALA A 214 -12.30 -14.02 13.84
N PRO A 215 -13.57 -14.40 13.70
CA PRO A 215 -14.68 -13.83 14.47
C PRO A 215 -14.43 -13.78 15.98
N GLY A 216 -13.63 -14.71 16.50
CA GLY A 216 -13.19 -14.74 17.90
C GLY A 216 -12.26 -13.61 18.31
N ALA A 217 -11.49 -13.03 17.40
CA ALA A 217 -10.59 -11.92 17.72
C ALA A 217 -11.37 -10.64 18.06
N ILE A 218 -12.44 -10.38 17.34
CA ILE A 218 -13.35 -9.23 17.61
C ILE A 218 -14.12 -9.45 18.91
N ALA A 219 -14.58 -10.68 19.17
CA ALA A 219 -15.26 -11.05 20.42
C ALA A 219 -14.33 -10.91 21.64
N LEU A 220 -13.05 -11.32 21.52
CA LEU A 220 -12.06 -11.17 22.59
C LEU A 220 -11.71 -9.70 22.87
N LEU A 221 -11.59 -8.86 21.85
CA LEU A 221 -11.40 -7.42 22.01
C LEU A 221 -12.62 -6.76 22.69
N GLY A 222 -13.84 -7.16 22.34
CA GLY A 222 -15.07 -6.72 22.98
C GLY A 222 -15.15 -7.11 24.46
N LEU A 223 -14.78 -8.36 24.79
CA LEU A 223 -14.76 -8.87 26.17
C LEU A 223 -13.65 -8.22 27.00
N ALA A 224 -12.47 -7.99 26.44
CA ALA A 224 -11.38 -7.28 27.13
C ALA A 224 -11.75 -5.83 27.44
N GLY A 225 -12.46 -5.15 26.54
CA GLY A 225 -13.00 -3.81 26.76
C GLY A 225 -14.04 -3.75 27.88
N LEU A 226 -14.92 -4.75 28.00
CA LEU A 226 -15.91 -4.88 29.06
C LEU A 226 -15.30 -5.21 30.41
N ALA A 227 -14.27 -6.09 30.44
CA ALA A 227 -13.55 -6.45 31.66
C ALA A 227 -12.75 -5.27 32.24
N GLY A 228 -12.17 -4.42 31.36
CA GLY A 228 -11.45 -3.22 31.78
C GLY A 228 -12.34 -2.14 32.42
N ARG A 229 -13.62 -2.11 32.04
CA ARG A 229 -14.58 -1.15 32.59
C ARG A 229 -15.05 -1.50 34.00
N ARG A 230 -15.00 -2.78 34.41
CA ARG A 230 -15.43 -3.25 35.74
C ARG A 230 -14.44 -2.97 36.87
N ARG A 231 -13.20 -2.57 36.58
CA ARG A 231 -12.15 -2.28 37.57
C ARG A 231 -12.06 -0.83 38.03
N ARG A 232 -12.95 0.05 37.58
CA ARG A 232 -13.00 1.47 37.94
C ARG A 232 -14.30 1.88 38.69
N GLY A 233 -14.93 0.95 39.34
CA GLY A 233 -16.04 1.18 40.27
C GLY A 233 -15.63 0.85 41.70
#